data_bc6bb80da6eddeef12ceee2d38fd124e
#
_entry.id   bc6bb80da6eddeef12ceee2d38fd124e
#
_cell.length_a   1.000
_cell.length_b   1.000
_cell.length_c   1.000
_cell.angle_alpha   90.00
_cell.angle_beta   90.00
_cell.angle_gamma   90.00
#
_symmetry.space_group_name_H-M   'P 1'
#
loop_
_entity.id
_entity.type
_entity.pdbx_description
1 polymer ?
#
loop_
_entity_poly.entity_id
_entity_poly.type
_entity_poly.pdbx_seq_one_letter_code
_entity_poly.pdbx_strand_id
1 'polypeptide(L)'
;RVSLISPGIAEERVSEEEAAFEATFRVTGVAQQTDTPTFSALQDAQQEFQSLNPSLTIPTRIGGDFTISAPFGRNETNNPFATVDPAFTQDLEFSLSQPLLRGAGRRATTAALRIASFDRSLAAARTKLDVIVQLAAVDRAYWRLYSARLEVAVRVQQRDLAIAQLERAQRQFSAQRVPEVEVLRAESAVADRVEAIIVAQNAQALRERELKRLLNLPELPVESETAIELASVPDPALYEANADTLMERALASRMELLEVELQLAQDIVRIDLAENQALPQLDLNALYRVNGLGGNHSGATEVLIENDFEDWRLALTAGIPIGNEAALSQLRRLVLGRLQRIATKQLREQTIRQEVLDSVD
;
A
#
# COMPACT_ATOMS: atom_id res chain seq x y z
N ARG A 1 -4.21 -10.77 11.60
CA ARG A 1 -3.35 -9.73 12.22
C ARG A 1 -2.52 -8.99 11.18
N VAL A 2 -1.91 -9.68 10.21
CA VAL A 2 -1.08 -9.02 9.17
C VAL A 2 -1.90 -8.00 8.36
N SER A 3 -3.07 -8.38 7.86
CA SER A 3 -3.95 -7.48 7.08
C SER A 3 -4.44 -6.26 7.88
N LEU A 4 -4.52 -6.33 9.20
CA LEU A 4 -4.92 -5.19 10.04
C LEU A 4 -3.86 -4.08 10.12
N ILE A 5 -2.61 -4.36 9.76
CA ILE A 5 -1.51 -3.39 9.74
C ILE A 5 -1.47 -2.63 8.41
N SER A 6 -1.97 -3.23 7.33
CA SER A 6 -1.92 -2.67 5.98
C SER A 6 -2.54 -1.25 5.84
N PRO A 7 -3.68 -0.92 6.48
CA PRO A 7 -4.20 0.46 6.46
C PRO A 7 -3.27 1.47 7.13
N GLY A 8 -2.59 1.10 8.23
CA GLY A 8 -1.60 1.96 8.88
C GLY A 8 -0.39 2.25 7.98
N ILE A 9 0.13 1.23 7.29
CA ILE A 9 1.21 1.42 6.31
C ILE A 9 0.77 2.35 5.17
N ALA A 10 -0.48 2.22 4.71
CA ALA A 10 -1.00 3.08 3.65
C ALA A 10 -1.27 4.52 4.13
N GLU A 11 -1.59 4.72 5.41
CA GLU A 11 -1.70 6.04 6.05
C GLU A 11 -0.34 6.74 6.07
N GLU A 12 0.72 6.05 6.51
CA GLU A 12 2.09 6.60 6.52
C GLU A 12 2.57 6.99 5.13
N ARG A 13 2.17 6.26 4.08
CA ARG A 13 2.45 6.66 2.69
C ARG A 13 1.77 7.97 2.29
N VAL A 14 0.55 8.22 2.77
CA VAL A 14 -0.11 9.52 2.53
C VAL A 14 0.67 10.64 3.21
N SER A 15 1.13 10.42 4.45
CA SER A 15 1.95 11.39 5.19
C SER A 15 3.31 11.63 4.51
N GLU A 16 3.93 10.58 3.97
CA GLU A 16 5.18 10.67 3.19
C GLU A 16 4.99 11.53 1.92
N GLU A 17 3.91 11.34 1.17
CA GLU A 17 3.60 12.15 -0.01
C GLU A 17 3.20 13.59 0.34
N GLU A 18 2.62 13.81 1.52
CA GLU A 18 2.29 15.14 2.02
C GLU A 18 3.55 15.89 2.46
N ALA A 19 4.53 15.20 3.01
CA ALA A 19 5.83 15.76 3.41
C ALA A 19 6.65 16.32 2.23
N ALA A 20 6.33 15.93 0.98
CA ALA A 20 6.92 16.55 -0.21
C ALA A 20 6.63 18.07 -0.34
N PHE A 21 5.65 18.59 0.40
CA PHE A 21 5.29 20.01 0.44
C PHE A 21 5.80 20.73 1.69
N GLU A 22 6.62 20.06 2.52
CA GLU A 22 7.23 20.68 3.69
C GLU A 22 8.40 21.58 3.31
N ALA A 23 8.56 22.65 4.07
CA ALA A 23 9.70 23.53 3.88
C ALA A 23 10.99 22.83 4.31
N THR A 24 12.03 22.94 3.49
CA THR A 24 13.35 22.34 3.74
C THR A 24 14.38 23.42 4.03
N PHE A 25 14.94 23.40 5.24
CA PHE A 25 16.09 24.20 5.59
C PHE A 25 17.37 23.43 5.27
N ARG A 26 18.28 24.09 4.54
CA ARG A 26 19.57 23.51 4.14
C ARG A 26 20.68 24.49 4.42
N VAL A 27 21.82 24.00 4.87
CA VAL A 27 23.05 24.77 4.99
C VAL A 27 24.11 24.09 4.15
N THR A 28 24.68 24.82 3.19
CA THR A 28 25.76 24.33 2.34
C THR A 28 27.03 25.11 2.64
N GLY A 29 28.11 24.42 3.03
CA GLY A 29 29.44 25.00 3.23
C GLY A 29 30.36 24.54 2.11
N VAL A 30 31.13 25.47 1.56
CA VAL A 30 32.18 25.22 0.54
C VAL A 30 33.47 25.83 1.03
N ALA A 31 34.56 25.09 0.94
CA ALA A 31 35.94 25.61 1.07
C ALA A 31 36.72 25.12 -0.13
N GLN A 32 37.29 26.05 -0.88
CA GLN A 32 38.03 25.76 -2.13
C GLN A 32 39.29 26.58 -2.17
N GLN A 33 40.39 25.95 -2.55
CA GLN A 33 41.63 26.60 -2.90
C GLN A 33 41.95 26.28 -4.36
N THR A 34 42.20 27.31 -5.14
CA THR A 34 42.58 27.19 -6.56
C THR A 34 43.97 27.74 -6.75
N ASP A 35 44.83 26.96 -7.38
CA ASP A 35 46.19 27.37 -7.78
C ASP A 35 46.39 26.92 -9.23
N THR A 36 46.35 27.87 -10.16
CA THR A 36 46.39 27.59 -11.60
C THR A 36 47.43 28.47 -12.28
N PRO A 37 48.25 27.92 -13.19
CA PRO A 37 49.18 28.74 -13.98
C PRO A 37 48.38 29.68 -14.87
N THR A 38 48.71 30.96 -14.82
CA THR A 38 48.07 32.01 -15.63
C THR A 38 49.08 32.57 -16.67
N PHE A 39 48.55 32.93 -17.82
CA PHE A 39 49.35 33.57 -18.89
C PHE A 39 49.24 35.10 -18.89
N SER A 40 48.52 35.67 -17.94
CA SER A 40 48.33 37.11 -17.78
C SER A 40 48.39 37.48 -16.30
N ALA A 41 49.10 38.56 -15.97
CA ALA A 41 49.16 39.15 -14.63
C ALA A 41 47.80 39.75 -14.17
N LEU A 42 46.82 39.86 -15.07
CA LEU A 42 45.46 40.31 -14.76
C LEU A 42 44.55 39.17 -14.31
N GLN A 43 45.01 37.93 -14.35
CA GLN A 43 44.25 36.74 -13.92
C GLN A 43 44.72 36.29 -12.55
N ASP A 44 43.77 35.83 -11.73
CA ASP A 44 44.03 35.24 -10.42
C ASP A 44 44.75 33.90 -10.60
N ALA A 45 45.97 33.77 -10.11
CA ALA A 45 46.70 32.51 -10.09
C ALA A 45 46.34 31.69 -8.86
N GLN A 46 46.12 32.36 -7.73
CA GLN A 46 45.75 31.75 -6.46
C GLN A 46 44.50 32.41 -5.92
N GLN A 47 43.51 31.56 -5.54
CA GLN A 47 42.25 32.00 -4.94
C GLN A 47 41.88 31.05 -3.82
N GLU A 48 41.57 31.59 -2.67
CA GLU A 48 40.93 30.86 -1.56
C GLU A 48 39.50 31.36 -1.42
N PHE A 49 38.55 30.44 -1.58
CA PHE A 49 37.11 30.71 -1.47
C PHE A 49 36.49 29.89 -0.37
N GLN A 50 35.80 30.54 0.53
CA GLN A 50 35.02 29.91 1.58
C GLN A 50 33.60 30.48 1.54
N SER A 51 32.58 29.61 1.60
CA SER A 51 31.20 30.08 1.68
C SER A 51 30.36 29.22 2.59
N LEU A 52 29.36 29.85 3.18
CA LEU A 52 28.29 29.22 3.92
C LEU A 52 26.97 29.77 3.40
N ASN A 53 26.09 28.88 2.90
CA ASN A 53 24.81 29.26 2.32
C ASN A 53 23.66 28.57 3.04
N PRO A 54 23.03 29.17 4.09
CA PRO A 54 21.76 28.76 4.61
C PRO A 54 20.66 29.11 3.60
N SER A 55 19.74 28.17 3.36
CA SER A 55 18.62 28.32 2.46
C SER A 55 17.35 27.64 3.01
N LEU A 56 16.20 28.26 2.78
CA LEU A 56 14.88 27.73 3.09
C LEU A 56 14.10 27.61 1.77
N THR A 57 13.80 26.40 1.36
CA THR A 57 12.99 26.12 0.17
C THR A 57 11.59 25.69 0.59
N ILE A 58 10.57 26.33 0.05
CA ILE A 58 9.14 26.08 0.33
C ILE A 58 8.47 25.62 -0.97
N PRO A 59 8.27 24.31 -1.16
CA PRO A 59 7.54 23.80 -2.32
C PRO A 59 6.06 24.13 -2.23
N THR A 60 5.46 24.45 -3.37
CA THR A 60 4.03 24.82 -3.44
C THR A 60 3.20 23.71 -4.08
N ARG A 61 1.92 23.61 -3.67
CA ARG A 61 0.98 22.63 -4.25
C ARG A 61 0.56 22.95 -5.69
N ILE A 62 1.07 24.01 -6.28
CA ILE A 62 0.86 24.39 -7.70
C ILE A 62 2.04 24.07 -8.61
N GLY A 63 3.11 23.45 -8.04
CA GLY A 63 4.25 22.92 -8.76
C GLY A 63 5.51 23.80 -8.72
N GLY A 64 5.41 25.03 -8.20
CA GLY A 64 6.57 25.90 -8.03
C GLY A 64 7.21 25.77 -6.65
N ASP A 65 8.39 26.32 -6.50
CA ASP A 65 9.11 26.48 -5.24
C ASP A 65 9.55 27.91 -5.03
N PHE A 66 9.51 28.31 -3.77
CA PHE A 66 10.04 29.59 -3.32
C PHE A 66 11.22 29.33 -2.40
N THR A 67 12.38 29.94 -2.71
CA THR A 67 13.60 29.77 -1.91
C THR A 67 14.08 31.12 -1.41
N ILE A 68 14.40 31.17 -0.11
CA ILE A 68 15.11 32.27 0.52
C ILE A 68 16.49 31.73 0.86
N SER A 69 17.55 32.42 0.45
CA SER A 69 18.91 32.07 0.81
C SER A 69 19.72 33.30 1.24
N ALA A 70 20.68 33.08 2.12
CA ALA A 70 21.53 34.11 2.65
C ALA A 70 23.01 33.64 2.57
N PRO A 71 23.64 33.66 1.36
CA PRO A 71 25.01 33.21 1.21
C PRO A 71 25.99 34.20 1.86
N PHE A 72 26.90 33.65 2.63
CA PHE A 72 28.06 34.34 3.21
C PHE A 72 29.30 33.78 2.53
N GLY A 73 30.17 34.66 2.03
CA GLY A 73 31.40 34.25 1.36
C GLY A 73 32.62 35.04 1.85
N ARG A 74 33.78 34.38 1.79
CA ARG A 74 35.10 35.01 1.88
C ARG A 74 35.89 34.56 0.66
N ASN A 75 36.44 35.53 -0.05
CA ASN A 75 37.31 35.31 -1.19
C ASN A 75 38.61 36.04 -0.96
N GLU A 76 39.73 35.33 -1.04
CA GLU A 76 41.09 35.90 -0.97
C GLU A 76 41.82 35.54 -2.26
N THR A 77 42.52 36.50 -2.86
CA THR A 77 43.15 36.33 -4.14
C THR A 77 44.54 36.97 -4.18
N ASN A 78 45.45 36.46 -4.98
CA ASN A 78 46.73 37.08 -5.24
C ASN A 78 46.71 38.09 -6.41
N ASN A 79 45.52 38.52 -6.86
CA ASN A 79 45.34 39.49 -7.91
C ASN A 79 45.73 40.90 -7.41
N PRO A 80 46.78 41.56 -7.93
CA PRO A 80 47.20 42.89 -7.48
C PRO A 80 46.20 44.01 -7.81
N PHE A 81 45.18 43.73 -8.61
CA PHE A 81 44.14 44.68 -9.00
C PHE A 81 42.82 44.47 -8.18
N ALA A 82 42.81 43.55 -7.23
CA ALA A 82 41.67 43.39 -6.35
C ALA A 82 41.53 44.67 -5.48
N THR A 83 40.36 45.29 -5.51
CA THR A 83 40.06 46.50 -4.74
C THR A 83 39.78 46.22 -3.27
N VAL A 84 39.31 44.99 -2.96
CA VAL A 84 39.05 44.48 -1.64
C VAL A 84 39.61 43.05 -1.54
N ASP A 85 40.57 42.83 -0.66
CA ASP A 85 41.18 41.52 -0.42
C ASP A 85 41.63 41.40 1.04
N PRO A 86 41.12 40.41 1.82
CA PRO A 86 40.05 39.47 1.44
C PRO A 86 38.71 40.17 1.24
N ALA A 87 37.93 39.72 0.26
CA ALA A 87 36.59 40.18 0.00
C ALA A 87 35.57 39.33 0.78
N PHE A 88 34.72 39.95 1.57
CA PHE A 88 33.60 39.32 2.27
C PHE A 88 32.32 39.67 1.54
N THR A 89 31.58 38.64 1.11
CA THR A 89 30.26 38.79 0.51
C THR A 89 29.17 38.34 1.47
N GLN A 90 28.06 39.04 1.45
CA GLN A 90 26.91 38.75 2.27
C GLN A 90 25.66 39.17 1.51
N ASP A 91 24.95 38.20 0.98
CA ASP A 91 23.81 38.46 0.10
C ASP A 91 22.52 37.96 0.74
N LEU A 92 21.39 38.50 0.31
CA LEU A 92 20.06 38.00 0.60
C LEU A 92 19.35 37.78 -0.72
N GLU A 93 18.96 36.52 -0.98
CA GLU A 93 18.39 36.12 -2.26
C GLU A 93 16.97 35.51 -2.06
N PHE A 94 16.06 35.97 -2.89
CA PHE A 94 14.71 35.44 -3.04
C PHE A 94 14.54 34.87 -4.44
N SER A 95 14.25 33.59 -4.55
CA SER A 95 14.02 32.96 -5.84
C SER A 95 12.68 32.26 -5.91
N LEU A 96 12.02 32.35 -7.04
CA LEU A 96 10.78 31.69 -7.37
C LEU A 96 10.96 30.91 -8.67
N SER A 97 10.69 29.63 -8.64
CA SER A 97 10.61 28.78 -9.83
C SER A 97 9.18 28.27 -9.95
N GLN A 98 8.51 28.56 -11.07
CA GLN A 98 7.11 28.19 -11.29
C GLN A 98 6.92 27.60 -12.69
N PRO A 99 6.62 26.27 -12.79
CA PRO A 99 6.16 25.71 -14.06
C PRO A 99 4.78 26.28 -14.43
N LEU A 100 4.61 26.62 -15.69
CA LEU A 100 3.37 27.21 -16.22
C LEU A 100 2.53 26.24 -17.05
N LEU A 101 3.16 25.19 -17.60
CA LEU A 101 2.50 24.14 -18.40
C LEU A 101 2.75 22.75 -17.80
N ARG A 102 3.80 22.05 -18.27
CA ARG A 102 4.14 20.71 -17.72
C ARG A 102 4.59 20.85 -16.28
N GLY A 103 3.99 20.05 -15.39
CA GLY A 103 4.26 20.11 -13.95
C GLY A 103 3.46 21.20 -13.23
N ALA A 104 2.73 22.05 -13.96
CA ALA A 104 1.93 23.12 -13.38
C ALA A 104 0.57 22.65 -12.89
N GLY A 105 0.11 23.31 -11.83
CA GLY A 105 -1.23 23.19 -11.31
C GLY A 105 -1.41 22.08 -10.28
N ARG A 106 -2.35 22.32 -9.37
CA ARG A 106 -2.60 21.46 -8.22
C ARG A 106 -2.88 20.00 -8.60
N ARG A 107 -3.59 19.76 -9.72
CA ARG A 107 -3.94 18.39 -10.15
C ARG A 107 -2.70 17.56 -10.47
N ALA A 108 -1.73 18.14 -11.17
CA ALA A 108 -0.49 17.46 -11.53
C ALA A 108 0.43 17.31 -10.31
N THR A 109 0.62 18.37 -9.54
CA THR A 109 1.55 18.41 -8.40
C THR A 109 1.09 17.54 -7.23
N THR A 110 -0.21 17.45 -6.95
CA THR A 110 -0.74 16.60 -5.88
C THR A 110 -1.20 15.22 -6.37
N ALA A 111 -0.83 14.80 -7.59
CA ALA A 111 -1.26 13.52 -8.14
C ALA A 111 -0.76 12.33 -7.30
N ALA A 112 0.50 12.33 -6.84
CA ALA A 112 1.06 11.29 -5.99
C ALA A 112 0.30 11.19 -4.66
N LEU A 113 0.03 12.31 -3.99
CA LEU A 113 -0.77 12.38 -2.77
C LEU A 113 -2.19 11.83 -2.96
N ARG A 114 -2.85 12.17 -4.08
CA ARG A 114 -4.18 11.65 -4.42
C ARG A 114 -4.16 10.15 -4.67
N ILE A 115 -3.13 9.65 -5.36
CA ILE A 115 -2.93 8.21 -5.59
C ILE A 115 -2.73 7.49 -4.26
N ALA A 116 -1.87 8.00 -3.36
CA ALA A 116 -1.65 7.43 -2.04
C ALA A 116 -2.94 7.41 -1.20
N SER A 117 -3.79 8.45 -1.30
CA SER A 117 -5.09 8.48 -0.60
C SER A 117 -6.08 7.42 -1.12
N PHE A 118 -6.07 7.12 -2.42
CA PHE A 118 -6.81 5.99 -2.97
C PHE A 118 -6.22 4.64 -2.54
N ASP A 119 -4.88 4.52 -2.47
CA ASP A 119 -4.22 3.31 -1.99
C ASP A 119 -4.55 3.02 -0.52
N ARG A 120 -4.67 4.07 0.33
CA ARG A 120 -5.18 3.95 1.70
C ARG A 120 -6.61 3.38 1.72
N SER A 121 -7.49 3.92 0.88
CA SER A 121 -8.87 3.44 0.78
C SER A 121 -8.95 2.01 0.26
N LEU A 122 -8.10 1.63 -0.69
CA LEU A 122 -7.93 0.28 -1.20
C LEU A 122 -7.45 -0.69 -0.10
N ALA A 123 -6.45 -0.29 0.70
CA ALA A 123 -5.95 -1.09 1.81
C ALA A 123 -7.05 -1.35 2.86
N ALA A 124 -7.86 -0.34 3.17
CA ALA A 124 -9.00 -0.48 4.08
C ALA A 124 -10.07 -1.43 3.53
N ALA A 125 -10.43 -1.33 2.24
CA ALA A 125 -11.38 -2.22 1.59
C ALA A 125 -10.89 -3.68 1.56
N ARG A 126 -9.62 -3.90 1.21
CA ARG A 126 -8.99 -5.23 1.23
C ARG A 126 -8.94 -5.82 2.62
N THR A 127 -8.56 -5.04 3.62
CA THR A 127 -8.55 -5.48 5.02
C THR A 127 -9.95 -5.92 5.47
N LYS A 128 -10.98 -5.15 5.10
CA LYS A 128 -12.37 -5.53 5.40
C LYS A 128 -12.77 -6.82 4.72
N LEU A 129 -12.39 -7.02 3.45
CA LEU A 129 -12.62 -8.26 2.71
C LEU A 129 -11.93 -9.45 3.39
N ASP A 130 -10.64 -9.31 3.73
CA ASP A 130 -9.87 -10.35 4.42
C ASP A 130 -10.52 -10.77 5.75
N VAL A 131 -11.01 -9.79 6.53
CA VAL A 131 -11.71 -10.06 7.78
C VAL A 131 -13.00 -10.85 7.53
N ILE A 132 -13.80 -10.46 6.54
CA ILE A 132 -15.04 -11.17 6.17
C ILE A 132 -14.73 -12.62 5.74
N VAL A 133 -13.74 -12.81 4.87
CA VAL A 133 -13.31 -14.14 4.39
C VAL A 133 -12.81 -15.00 5.55
N GLN A 134 -12.02 -14.42 6.47
CA GLN A 134 -11.51 -15.13 7.63
C GLN A 134 -12.64 -15.55 8.59
N LEU A 135 -13.60 -14.65 8.88
CA LEU A 135 -14.74 -14.96 9.72
C LEU A 135 -15.59 -16.09 9.11
N ALA A 136 -15.86 -16.02 7.80
CA ALA A 136 -16.59 -17.08 7.10
C ALA A 136 -15.82 -18.42 7.09
N ALA A 137 -14.47 -18.39 7.04
CA ALA A 137 -13.64 -19.59 7.14
C ALA A 137 -13.71 -20.22 8.54
N VAL A 138 -13.69 -19.40 9.59
CA VAL A 138 -13.86 -19.87 10.98
C VAL A 138 -15.23 -20.49 11.19
N ASP A 139 -16.29 -19.83 10.71
CA ASP A 139 -17.65 -20.33 10.80
C ASP A 139 -17.81 -21.70 10.10
N ARG A 140 -17.33 -21.81 8.87
CA ARG A 140 -17.32 -23.09 8.13
C ARG A 140 -16.52 -24.19 8.85
N ALA A 141 -15.37 -23.86 9.43
CA ALA A 141 -14.56 -24.82 10.17
C ALA A 141 -15.24 -25.27 11.46
N TYR A 142 -15.97 -24.38 12.14
CA TYR A 142 -16.79 -24.71 13.31
C TYR A 142 -17.85 -25.75 12.97
N TRP A 143 -18.66 -25.53 11.93
CA TRP A 143 -19.70 -26.46 11.52
C TRP A 143 -19.17 -27.78 10.97
N ARG A 144 -18.00 -27.76 10.30
CA ARG A 144 -17.29 -28.99 9.91
C ARG A 144 -16.83 -29.82 11.11
N LEU A 145 -16.34 -29.19 12.17
CA LEU A 145 -16.00 -29.87 13.41
C LEU A 145 -17.23 -30.42 14.09
N TYR A 146 -18.33 -29.66 14.09
CA TYR A 146 -19.63 -30.13 14.63
C TYR A 146 -20.10 -31.38 13.90
N SER A 147 -20.13 -31.41 12.58
CA SER A 147 -20.52 -32.58 11.80
C SER A 147 -19.59 -33.78 12.01
N ALA A 148 -18.29 -33.56 12.13
CA ALA A 148 -17.30 -34.62 12.40
C ALA A 148 -17.53 -35.25 13.80
N ARG A 149 -17.94 -34.48 14.81
CA ARG A 149 -18.31 -35.02 16.14
C ARG A 149 -19.58 -35.89 16.09
N LEU A 150 -20.58 -35.41 15.36
CA LEU A 150 -21.82 -36.23 15.17
C LEU A 150 -21.49 -37.52 14.43
N GLU A 151 -20.63 -37.49 13.43
CA GLU A 151 -20.17 -38.68 12.71
C GLU A 151 -19.54 -39.70 13.66
N VAL A 152 -18.65 -39.31 14.57
CA VAL A 152 -18.07 -40.21 15.58
C VAL A 152 -19.16 -40.80 16.45
N ALA A 153 -20.13 -40.01 16.91
CA ALA A 153 -21.25 -40.51 17.74
C ALA A 153 -22.09 -41.57 17.00
N VAL A 154 -22.39 -41.33 15.71
CA VAL A 154 -23.12 -42.28 14.86
C VAL A 154 -22.32 -43.58 14.66
N ARG A 155 -21.00 -43.49 14.44
CA ARG A 155 -20.13 -44.69 14.29
C ARG A 155 -20.07 -45.52 15.58
N VAL A 156 -20.04 -44.87 16.74
CA VAL A 156 -20.12 -45.55 18.03
C VAL A 156 -21.43 -46.30 18.16
N GLN A 157 -22.59 -45.70 17.85
CA GLN A 157 -23.89 -46.38 17.85
C GLN A 157 -23.93 -47.56 16.88
N GLN A 158 -23.36 -47.42 15.68
CA GLN A 158 -23.27 -48.51 14.70
C GLN A 158 -22.43 -49.69 15.22
N ARG A 159 -21.34 -49.45 15.94
CA ARG A 159 -20.54 -50.48 16.60
C ARG A 159 -21.38 -51.20 17.66
N ASP A 160 -22.11 -50.47 18.51
CA ASP A 160 -22.91 -51.05 19.59
C ASP A 160 -24.04 -51.95 19.03
N LEU A 161 -24.67 -51.54 17.90
CA LEU A 161 -25.62 -52.38 17.18
C LEU A 161 -24.95 -53.66 16.60
N ALA A 162 -23.74 -53.53 16.05
CA ALA A 162 -23.01 -54.70 15.54
C ALA A 162 -22.62 -55.68 16.66
N ILE A 163 -22.22 -55.17 17.84
CA ILE A 163 -21.98 -56.01 19.04
C ILE A 163 -23.25 -56.76 19.46
N ALA A 164 -24.39 -56.07 19.53
CA ALA A 164 -25.67 -56.71 19.86
C ALA A 164 -26.07 -57.81 18.85
N GLN A 165 -25.75 -57.60 17.54
CA GLN A 165 -25.97 -58.64 16.51
C GLN A 165 -25.02 -59.82 16.68
N LEU A 166 -23.75 -59.60 17.02
CA LEU A 166 -22.77 -60.64 17.32
C LEU A 166 -23.25 -61.50 18.50
N GLU A 167 -23.65 -60.88 19.60
CA GLU A 167 -24.16 -61.58 20.75
C GLU A 167 -25.41 -62.42 20.41
N ARG A 168 -26.29 -61.91 19.54
CA ARG A 168 -27.46 -62.67 19.04
C ARG A 168 -27.03 -63.88 18.20
N ALA A 169 -26.06 -63.72 17.30
CA ALA A 169 -25.52 -64.79 16.47
C ALA A 169 -24.86 -65.86 17.33
N GLN A 170 -24.09 -65.49 18.36
CA GLN A 170 -23.47 -66.39 19.32
C GLN A 170 -24.49 -67.21 20.14
N ARG A 171 -25.58 -66.57 20.63
CA ARG A 171 -26.71 -67.27 21.30
C ARG A 171 -27.41 -68.20 20.36
N GLN A 172 -27.66 -67.89 19.11
CA GLN A 172 -28.27 -68.74 18.11
C GLN A 172 -27.38 -69.92 17.71
N PHE A 173 -26.06 -69.72 17.62
CA PHE A 173 -25.07 -70.77 17.35
C PHE A 173 -25.02 -71.76 18.50
N SER A 174 -24.98 -71.31 19.77
CA SER A 174 -24.97 -72.14 20.93
C SER A 174 -26.27 -72.97 21.04
N ALA A 175 -27.42 -72.46 20.52
CA ALA A 175 -28.67 -73.14 20.40
C ALA A 175 -28.80 -74.04 19.14
N GLN A 176 -27.69 -74.23 18.39
CA GLN A 176 -27.59 -74.99 17.12
C GLN A 176 -28.59 -74.54 16.04
N ARG A 177 -28.96 -73.24 16.01
CA ARG A 177 -29.88 -72.63 15.03
C ARG A 177 -29.27 -72.00 13.85
N VAL A 178 -27.96 -71.64 13.91
CA VAL A 178 -27.20 -71.01 12.83
C VAL A 178 -25.81 -71.65 12.75
N PRO A 179 -25.17 -71.67 11.55
CA PRO A 179 -23.82 -72.19 11.38
C PRO A 179 -22.77 -71.19 11.93
N GLU A 180 -21.56 -71.67 12.26
CA GLU A 180 -20.46 -70.88 12.79
C GLU A 180 -20.05 -69.70 11.87
N VAL A 181 -20.20 -69.85 10.56
CA VAL A 181 -19.91 -68.81 9.61
C VAL A 181 -20.70 -67.51 9.85
N GLU A 182 -21.91 -67.61 10.44
CA GLU A 182 -22.69 -66.41 10.77
C GLU A 182 -22.11 -65.68 11.99
N VAL A 183 -21.49 -66.40 12.94
CA VAL A 183 -20.78 -65.78 14.06
C VAL A 183 -19.51 -65.07 13.53
N LEU A 184 -18.73 -65.73 12.65
CA LEU A 184 -17.52 -65.12 12.02
C LEU A 184 -17.87 -63.90 11.22
N ARG A 185 -19.00 -63.88 10.47
CA ARG A 185 -19.48 -62.68 9.76
C ARG A 185 -19.82 -61.54 10.71
N ALA A 186 -20.48 -61.84 11.83
CA ALA A 186 -20.82 -60.82 12.83
C ALA A 186 -19.56 -60.27 13.52
N GLU A 187 -18.55 -61.09 13.79
CA GLU A 187 -17.25 -60.66 14.35
C GLU A 187 -16.53 -59.73 13.36
N SER A 188 -16.47 -60.12 12.08
CA SER A 188 -15.89 -59.26 11.04
C SER A 188 -16.60 -57.89 10.95
N ALA A 189 -17.94 -57.91 11.01
CA ALA A 189 -18.73 -56.67 11.00
C ALA A 189 -18.43 -55.76 12.21
N VAL A 190 -18.17 -56.30 13.41
CA VAL A 190 -17.72 -55.50 14.58
C VAL A 190 -16.36 -54.89 14.32
N ALA A 191 -15.39 -55.68 13.77
CA ALA A 191 -14.06 -55.19 13.46
C ALA A 191 -14.12 -54.01 12.45
N ASP A 192 -14.92 -54.12 11.39
CA ASP A 192 -15.12 -53.05 10.39
C ASP A 192 -15.69 -51.75 11.03
N ARG A 193 -16.62 -51.91 12.03
CA ARG A 193 -17.15 -50.75 12.74
C ARG A 193 -16.14 -50.08 13.67
N VAL A 194 -15.22 -50.86 14.29
CA VAL A 194 -14.13 -50.32 15.10
C VAL A 194 -13.16 -49.53 14.22
N GLU A 195 -12.81 -50.08 13.06
CA GLU A 195 -11.97 -49.33 12.09
C GLU A 195 -12.65 -48.00 11.69
N ALA A 196 -13.94 -48.03 11.35
CA ALA A 196 -14.67 -46.82 10.97
C ALA A 196 -14.71 -45.76 12.09
N ILE A 197 -14.73 -46.15 13.37
CA ILE A 197 -14.60 -45.20 14.50
C ILE A 197 -13.23 -44.56 14.51
N ILE A 198 -12.14 -45.30 14.34
CA ILE A 198 -10.77 -44.78 14.34
C ILE A 198 -10.60 -43.74 13.22
N VAL A 199 -11.10 -44.05 12.03
CA VAL A 199 -11.09 -43.13 10.89
C VAL A 199 -11.87 -41.84 11.20
N ALA A 200 -13.05 -41.95 11.76
CA ALA A 200 -13.90 -40.81 12.14
C ALA A 200 -13.26 -39.95 13.24
N GLN A 201 -12.62 -40.54 14.23
CA GLN A 201 -11.91 -39.85 15.31
C GLN A 201 -10.70 -39.10 14.74
N ASN A 202 -9.96 -39.71 13.83
CA ASN A 202 -8.84 -39.00 13.15
C ASN A 202 -9.34 -37.82 12.33
N ALA A 203 -10.45 -37.97 11.60
CA ALA A 203 -11.07 -36.88 10.86
C ALA A 203 -11.49 -35.74 11.80
N GLN A 204 -12.13 -36.04 12.94
CA GLN A 204 -12.49 -35.05 13.95
C GLN A 204 -11.26 -34.29 14.47
N ALA A 205 -10.18 -34.98 14.80
CA ALA A 205 -8.94 -34.37 15.29
C ALA A 205 -8.31 -33.43 14.25
N LEU A 206 -8.40 -33.79 12.95
CA LEU A 206 -7.95 -32.92 11.87
C LEU A 206 -8.79 -31.63 11.79
N ARG A 207 -10.13 -31.74 11.90
CA ARG A 207 -11.04 -30.57 11.88
C ARG A 207 -10.83 -29.66 13.10
N GLU A 208 -10.56 -30.23 14.25
CA GLU A 208 -10.27 -29.48 15.46
C GLU A 208 -8.96 -28.70 15.33
N ARG A 209 -7.90 -29.31 14.80
CA ARG A 209 -6.64 -28.62 14.50
C ARG A 209 -6.81 -27.53 13.45
N GLU A 210 -7.65 -27.75 12.41
CA GLU A 210 -7.98 -26.73 11.42
C GLU A 210 -8.64 -25.51 12.08
N LEU A 211 -9.61 -25.72 12.97
CA LEU A 211 -10.27 -24.64 13.71
C LEU A 211 -9.31 -23.90 14.63
N LYS A 212 -8.47 -24.61 15.40
CA LYS A 212 -7.42 -24.00 16.25
C LYS A 212 -6.48 -23.10 15.44
N ARG A 213 -6.04 -23.58 14.28
CA ARG A 213 -5.18 -22.82 13.37
C ARG A 213 -5.86 -21.54 12.88
N LEU A 214 -7.14 -21.58 12.53
CA LEU A 214 -7.90 -20.42 12.04
C LEU A 214 -8.15 -19.41 13.17
N LEU A 215 -8.44 -19.86 14.38
CA LEU A 215 -8.63 -19.01 15.56
C LEU A 215 -7.33 -18.32 15.98
N ASN A 216 -6.19 -19.02 15.84
CA ASN A 216 -4.86 -18.51 16.17
C ASN A 216 -4.79 -17.81 17.54
N LEU A 217 -5.36 -18.45 18.57
CA LEU A 217 -5.35 -17.96 19.93
C LEU A 217 -4.06 -18.41 20.66
N PRO A 218 -3.35 -17.53 21.35
CA PRO A 218 -2.14 -17.91 22.11
C PRO A 218 -2.41 -18.97 23.18
N GLU A 219 -3.62 -18.95 23.76
CA GLU A 219 -4.07 -19.88 24.81
C GLU A 219 -4.50 -21.24 24.26
N LEU A 220 -4.68 -21.35 22.94
CA LEU A 220 -5.14 -22.57 22.26
C LEU A 220 -4.26 -22.85 21.02
N PRO A 221 -2.97 -23.19 21.21
CA PRO A 221 -2.10 -23.55 20.10
C PRO A 221 -2.56 -24.83 19.40
N VAL A 222 -2.16 -25.01 18.15
CA VAL A 222 -2.58 -26.15 17.29
C VAL A 222 -2.20 -27.50 17.90
N GLU A 223 -1.07 -27.55 18.64
CA GLU A 223 -0.53 -28.73 19.32
C GLU A 223 -1.22 -29.02 20.66
N SER A 224 -2.10 -28.10 21.14
CA SER A 224 -2.80 -28.27 22.42
C SER A 224 -3.70 -29.51 22.40
N GLU A 225 -3.64 -30.31 23.45
CA GLU A 225 -4.57 -31.43 23.69
C GLU A 225 -5.95 -30.98 24.19
N THR A 226 -6.13 -29.68 24.48
CA THR A 226 -7.40 -29.12 24.95
C THR A 226 -8.48 -29.30 23.87
N ALA A 227 -9.52 -30.03 24.17
CA ALA A 227 -10.65 -30.22 23.28
C ALA A 227 -11.54 -28.98 23.24
N ILE A 228 -11.98 -28.59 22.02
CA ILE A 228 -12.93 -27.48 21.84
C ILE A 228 -14.34 -28.02 22.10
N GLU A 229 -15.07 -27.51 23.08
CA GLU A 229 -16.47 -27.80 23.27
C GLU A 229 -17.34 -26.90 22.39
N LEU A 230 -18.25 -27.51 21.62
CA LEU A 230 -19.13 -26.80 20.70
C LEU A 230 -20.47 -26.53 21.40
N ALA A 231 -20.74 -25.28 21.73
CA ALA A 231 -21.92 -24.87 22.48
C ALA A 231 -23.18 -24.63 21.61
N SER A 232 -22.94 -24.21 20.32
CA SER A 232 -24.04 -23.89 19.41
C SER A 232 -24.58 -25.13 18.71
N VAL A 233 -25.92 -25.22 18.63
CA VAL A 233 -26.64 -26.25 17.87
C VAL A 233 -27.13 -25.62 16.58
N PRO A 234 -27.13 -26.34 15.44
CA PRO A 234 -27.69 -25.81 14.20
C PRO A 234 -29.18 -25.48 14.38
N ASP A 235 -29.55 -24.27 13.99
CA ASP A 235 -30.93 -23.84 13.89
C ASP A 235 -31.37 -23.90 12.42
N PRO A 236 -32.18 -24.89 11.99
CA PRO A 236 -32.61 -25.04 10.61
C PRO A 236 -33.76 -24.06 10.28
N ALA A 237 -33.51 -22.74 10.47
CA ALA A 237 -34.48 -21.74 10.04
C ALA A 237 -34.58 -21.75 8.49
N LEU A 238 -35.82 -21.83 7.99
CA LEU A 238 -36.10 -21.68 6.57
C LEU A 238 -35.84 -20.22 6.19
N TYR A 239 -34.77 -19.99 5.46
CA TYR A 239 -34.43 -18.67 4.90
C TYR A 239 -35.05 -18.55 3.51
N GLU A 240 -36.11 -17.75 3.37
CA GLU A 240 -36.66 -17.40 2.05
C GLU A 240 -35.72 -16.38 1.38
N ALA A 241 -34.80 -16.86 0.55
CA ALA A 241 -33.86 -16.04 -0.18
C ALA A 241 -34.51 -15.51 -1.47
N ASN A 242 -34.75 -14.20 -1.56
CA ASN A 242 -35.10 -13.58 -2.83
C ASN A 242 -33.80 -13.25 -3.58
N ALA A 243 -33.57 -13.97 -4.69
CA ALA A 243 -32.34 -13.84 -5.48
C ALA A 243 -32.09 -12.42 -5.99
N ASP A 244 -33.15 -11.68 -6.39
CA ASP A 244 -33.02 -10.31 -6.92
C ASP A 244 -32.55 -9.33 -5.83
N THR A 245 -33.15 -9.40 -4.64
CA THR A 245 -32.75 -8.54 -3.50
C THR A 245 -31.35 -8.86 -3.00
N LEU A 246 -30.95 -10.13 -3.00
CA LEU A 246 -29.59 -10.55 -2.67
C LEU A 246 -28.57 -10.08 -3.72
N MET A 247 -28.94 -10.14 -5.00
CA MET A 247 -28.14 -9.65 -6.12
C MET A 247 -27.86 -8.14 -6.00
N GLU A 248 -28.90 -7.33 -5.82
CA GLU A 248 -28.76 -5.88 -5.64
C GLU A 248 -27.86 -5.56 -4.43
N ARG A 249 -28.06 -6.26 -3.33
CA ARG A 249 -27.28 -6.08 -2.11
C ARG A 249 -25.83 -6.49 -2.31
N ALA A 250 -25.57 -7.60 -3.01
CA ALA A 250 -24.21 -8.06 -3.32
C ALA A 250 -23.49 -7.05 -4.20
N LEU A 251 -24.12 -6.57 -5.28
CA LEU A 251 -23.53 -5.58 -6.18
C LEU A 251 -23.26 -4.23 -5.48
N ALA A 252 -24.08 -3.84 -4.50
CA ALA A 252 -23.91 -2.59 -3.77
C ALA A 252 -22.86 -2.66 -2.64
N SER A 253 -22.59 -3.84 -2.05
CA SER A 253 -21.82 -3.96 -0.81
C SER A 253 -20.53 -4.75 -0.91
N ARG A 254 -20.30 -5.49 -1.99
CA ARG A 254 -19.10 -6.31 -2.14
C ARG A 254 -17.83 -5.47 -2.28
N MET A 255 -16.85 -5.76 -1.44
CA MET A 255 -15.59 -5.03 -1.38
C MET A 255 -14.74 -5.19 -2.64
N GLU A 256 -14.89 -6.29 -3.37
CA GLU A 256 -14.21 -6.54 -4.64
C GLU A 256 -14.62 -5.55 -5.73
N LEU A 257 -15.87 -5.09 -5.74
CA LEU A 257 -16.33 -4.04 -6.66
C LEU A 257 -15.82 -2.66 -6.24
N LEU A 258 -15.88 -2.36 -4.94
CA LEU A 258 -15.31 -1.13 -4.39
C LEU A 258 -13.82 -1.00 -4.71
N GLU A 259 -13.06 -2.12 -4.62
CA GLU A 259 -11.65 -2.14 -5.00
C GLU A 259 -11.44 -1.72 -6.46
N VAL A 260 -12.20 -2.30 -7.39
CA VAL A 260 -12.09 -1.94 -8.83
C VAL A 260 -12.53 -0.50 -9.09
N GLU A 261 -13.54 0.01 -8.40
CA GLU A 261 -13.99 1.41 -8.51
C GLU A 261 -12.94 2.40 -8.02
N LEU A 262 -12.30 2.13 -6.89
CA LEU A 262 -11.20 2.95 -6.38
C LEU A 262 -10.00 2.94 -7.35
N GLN A 263 -9.69 1.78 -7.95
CA GLN A 263 -8.65 1.67 -8.97
C GLN A 263 -9.02 2.45 -10.25
N LEU A 264 -10.28 2.45 -10.68
CA LEU A 264 -10.75 3.27 -11.81
C LEU A 264 -10.65 4.77 -11.52
N ALA A 265 -10.93 5.19 -10.28
CA ALA A 265 -10.73 6.57 -9.84
C ALA A 265 -9.24 6.96 -9.82
N GLN A 266 -8.37 6.05 -9.39
CA GLN A 266 -6.92 6.22 -9.42
C GLN A 266 -6.38 6.33 -10.86
N ASP A 267 -6.93 5.53 -11.79
CA ASP A 267 -6.56 5.61 -13.21
C ASP A 267 -6.85 6.97 -13.82
N ILE A 268 -7.94 7.66 -13.41
CA ILE A 268 -8.24 9.04 -13.84
C ILE A 268 -7.11 9.97 -13.40
N VAL A 269 -6.66 9.87 -12.15
CA VAL A 269 -5.56 10.71 -11.65
C VAL A 269 -4.26 10.48 -12.43
N ARG A 270 -3.97 9.21 -12.76
CA ARG A 270 -2.79 8.85 -13.55
C ARG A 270 -2.87 9.37 -15.00
N ILE A 271 -4.06 9.35 -15.60
CA ILE A 271 -4.31 9.90 -16.94
C ILE A 271 -4.15 11.42 -16.90
N ASP A 272 -4.78 12.13 -15.95
CA ASP A 272 -4.65 13.58 -15.78
C ASP A 272 -3.16 13.98 -15.63
N LEU A 273 -2.39 13.23 -14.87
CA LEU A 273 -0.94 13.43 -14.71
C LEU A 273 -0.20 13.21 -16.03
N ALA A 274 -0.50 12.13 -16.75
CA ALA A 274 0.14 11.84 -18.03
C ALA A 274 -0.21 12.85 -19.13
N GLU A 275 -1.43 13.38 -19.15
CA GLU A 275 -1.82 14.49 -20.02
C GLU A 275 -0.98 15.74 -19.71
N ASN A 276 -0.84 16.08 -18.44
CA ASN A 276 0.01 17.21 -18.03
C ASN A 276 1.48 16.99 -18.42
N GLN A 277 2.00 15.77 -18.23
CA GLN A 277 3.38 15.40 -18.62
C GLN A 277 3.63 15.45 -20.14
N ALA A 278 2.57 15.33 -20.95
CA ALA A 278 2.66 15.45 -22.40
C ALA A 278 2.69 16.92 -22.88
N LEU A 279 2.43 17.89 -22.00
CA LEU A 279 2.53 19.32 -22.35
C LEU A 279 3.99 19.76 -22.58
N PRO A 280 4.22 20.82 -23.35
CA PRO A 280 5.50 21.50 -23.43
C PRO A 280 5.97 21.98 -22.05
N GLN A 281 7.28 22.06 -21.86
CA GLN A 281 7.84 22.72 -20.71
C GLN A 281 7.78 24.23 -20.89
N LEU A 282 7.32 24.94 -19.86
CA LEU A 282 7.34 26.39 -19.79
C LEU A 282 7.49 26.79 -18.33
N ASP A 283 8.69 27.29 -17.96
CA ASP A 283 9.03 27.62 -16.59
C ASP A 283 9.33 29.10 -16.46
N LEU A 284 8.74 29.73 -15.47
CA LEU A 284 9.04 31.09 -15.03
C LEU A 284 9.99 31.02 -13.84
N ASN A 285 11.15 31.64 -13.96
CA ASN A 285 12.13 31.79 -12.88
C ASN A 285 12.31 33.28 -12.59
N ALA A 286 12.08 33.66 -11.35
CA ALA A 286 12.31 35.00 -10.85
C ALA A 286 13.32 34.95 -9.72
N LEU A 287 14.27 35.91 -9.74
CA LEU A 287 15.27 36.06 -8.71
C LEU A 287 15.33 37.56 -8.34
N TYR A 288 15.39 37.82 -7.06
CA TYR A 288 15.74 39.13 -6.51
C TYR A 288 16.85 38.92 -5.46
N ARG A 289 17.91 39.70 -5.56
CA ARG A 289 19.04 39.59 -4.65
C ARG A 289 19.48 40.99 -4.23
N VAL A 290 19.83 41.13 -2.96
CA VAL A 290 20.51 42.25 -2.39
C VAL A 290 21.94 41.81 -2.11
N ASN A 291 22.93 42.55 -2.58
CA ASN A 291 24.34 42.19 -2.50
C ASN A 291 25.05 43.05 -1.46
N GLY A 292 25.85 42.41 -0.60
CA GLY A 292 26.76 43.08 0.31
C GLY A 292 28.20 42.68 0.07
N LEU A 293 29.11 43.66 -0.04
CA LEU A 293 30.55 43.46 -0.22
C LEU A 293 31.33 44.35 0.73
N GLY A 294 32.32 43.78 1.40
CA GLY A 294 33.20 44.55 2.29
C GLY A 294 34.54 43.88 2.56
N GLY A 295 35.49 44.60 3.14
CA GLY A 295 36.78 44.05 3.58
C GLY A 295 36.68 43.23 4.88
N ASN A 296 35.51 43.19 5.49
CA ASN A 296 35.17 42.36 6.66
C ASN A 296 33.67 42.10 6.71
N HIS A 297 33.24 41.22 7.57
CA HIS A 297 31.81 40.87 7.73
C HIS A 297 30.91 42.06 8.07
N SER A 298 31.36 42.96 8.94
CA SER A 298 30.58 44.13 9.34
C SER A 298 30.31 45.08 8.18
N GLY A 299 31.33 45.36 7.38
CA GLY A 299 31.21 46.22 6.20
C GLY A 299 30.32 45.59 5.10
N ALA A 300 30.42 44.28 4.87
CA ALA A 300 29.55 43.59 3.94
C ALA A 300 28.06 43.64 4.43
N THR A 301 27.82 43.49 5.75
CA THR A 301 26.47 43.60 6.36
C THR A 301 25.90 45.01 6.23
N GLU A 302 26.71 46.04 6.42
CA GLU A 302 26.32 47.45 6.30
C GLU A 302 25.80 47.74 4.88
N VAL A 303 26.61 47.38 3.85
CA VAL A 303 26.21 47.51 2.44
C VAL A 303 24.94 46.72 2.10
N LEU A 304 24.78 45.50 2.67
CA LEU A 304 23.55 44.70 2.50
C LEU A 304 22.32 45.41 3.09
N ILE A 305 22.45 46.02 4.27
CA ILE A 305 21.33 46.71 4.97
C ILE A 305 20.97 48.02 4.28
N GLU A 306 21.94 48.74 3.76
CA GLU A 306 21.76 49.98 3.01
C GLU A 306 21.03 49.73 1.68
N ASN A 307 21.04 48.46 1.19
CA ASN A 307 20.36 48.01 -0.05
C ASN A 307 20.77 48.82 -1.30
N ASP A 308 22.05 49.19 -1.38
CA ASP A 308 22.57 50.00 -2.46
C ASP A 308 22.79 49.21 -3.75
N PHE A 309 22.96 47.90 -3.64
CA PHE A 309 23.26 46.99 -4.75
C PHE A 309 22.25 45.87 -4.84
N GLU A 310 21.33 45.99 -5.77
CA GLU A 310 20.30 45.00 -6.04
C GLU A 310 20.41 44.39 -7.43
N ASP A 311 20.14 43.13 -7.52
CA ASP A 311 19.94 42.41 -8.81
C ASP A 311 18.54 41.84 -8.89
N TRP A 312 17.94 41.89 -10.06
CA TRP A 312 16.78 41.08 -10.34
C TRP A 312 16.91 40.39 -11.70
N ARG A 313 16.35 39.20 -11.78
CA ARG A 313 16.31 38.42 -13.03
C ARG A 313 14.95 37.79 -13.19
N LEU A 314 14.35 37.95 -14.36
CA LEU A 314 13.15 37.24 -14.78
C LEU A 314 13.50 36.46 -16.03
N ALA A 315 13.34 35.13 -15.98
CA ALA A 315 13.64 34.23 -17.06
C ALA A 315 12.44 33.35 -17.38
N LEU A 316 12.11 33.23 -18.67
CA LEU A 316 11.12 32.29 -19.17
C LEU A 316 11.84 31.24 -20.00
N THR A 317 11.75 29.98 -19.59
CA THR A 317 12.37 28.85 -20.28
C THR A 317 11.28 28.02 -20.95
N ALA A 318 11.36 27.86 -22.26
CA ALA A 318 10.42 27.02 -23.02
C ALA A 318 11.16 25.83 -23.66
N GLY A 319 10.58 24.65 -23.55
CA GLY A 319 11.10 23.42 -24.15
C GLY A 319 9.99 22.58 -24.76
N ILE A 320 10.10 22.28 -26.05
CA ILE A 320 9.11 21.48 -26.77
C ILE A 320 9.81 20.22 -27.29
N PRO A 321 9.46 19.03 -26.80
CA PRO A 321 10.00 17.80 -27.34
C PRO A 321 9.48 17.57 -28.76
N ILE A 322 10.39 17.37 -29.71
CA ILE A 322 10.02 17.06 -31.09
C ILE A 322 9.54 15.61 -31.14
N GLY A 323 8.27 15.42 -31.55
CA GLY A 323 7.61 14.12 -31.63
C GLY A 323 6.91 13.64 -30.34
N ASN A 324 7.43 13.93 -29.15
CA ASN A 324 6.84 13.63 -27.83
C ASN A 324 6.26 12.21 -27.65
N GLU A 325 6.76 11.25 -28.43
CA GLU A 325 6.17 9.91 -28.56
C GLU A 325 6.19 9.13 -27.22
N ALA A 326 7.20 9.33 -26.38
CA ALA A 326 7.31 8.68 -25.10
C ALA A 326 6.12 9.04 -24.16
N ALA A 327 5.80 10.34 -24.02
CA ALA A 327 4.73 10.82 -23.19
C ALA A 327 3.35 10.42 -23.76
N LEU A 328 3.19 10.54 -25.09
CA LEU A 328 1.96 10.14 -25.78
C LEU A 328 1.70 8.64 -25.70
N SER A 329 2.74 7.81 -25.81
CA SER A 329 2.63 6.36 -25.64
C SER A 329 2.32 5.97 -24.20
N GLN A 330 2.87 6.68 -23.22
CA GLN A 330 2.51 6.50 -21.81
C GLN A 330 1.03 6.83 -21.56
N LEU A 331 0.56 7.95 -22.09
CA LEU A 331 -0.85 8.34 -21.99
C LEU A 331 -1.77 7.28 -22.63
N ARG A 332 -1.48 6.87 -23.88
CA ARG A 332 -2.23 5.81 -24.56
C ARG A 332 -2.29 4.51 -23.77
N ARG A 333 -1.15 4.10 -23.19
CA ARG A 333 -1.07 2.90 -22.34
C ARG A 333 -1.96 3.00 -21.10
N LEU A 334 -2.02 4.15 -20.44
CA LEU A 334 -2.87 4.37 -19.26
C LEU A 334 -4.36 4.35 -19.65
N VAL A 335 -4.73 4.95 -20.77
CA VAL A 335 -6.11 4.91 -21.29
C VAL A 335 -6.53 3.47 -21.60
N LEU A 336 -5.68 2.70 -22.29
CA LEU A 336 -5.94 1.29 -22.57
C LEU A 336 -6.03 0.44 -21.29
N GLY A 337 -5.16 0.71 -20.30
CA GLY A 337 -5.22 0.06 -18.98
C GLY A 337 -6.55 0.33 -18.27
N ARG A 338 -7.06 1.57 -18.35
CA ARG A 338 -8.37 1.90 -17.79
C ARG A 338 -9.51 1.17 -18.49
N LEU A 339 -9.48 1.05 -19.83
CA LEU A 339 -10.46 0.27 -20.59
C LEU A 339 -10.44 -1.21 -20.18
N GLN A 340 -9.26 -1.79 -20.03
CA GLN A 340 -9.10 -3.17 -19.51
C GLN A 340 -9.73 -3.32 -18.12
N ARG A 341 -9.54 -2.34 -17.22
CA ARG A 341 -10.11 -2.37 -15.88
C ARG A 341 -11.64 -2.25 -15.88
N ILE A 342 -12.22 -1.46 -16.81
CA ILE A 342 -13.67 -1.41 -17.01
C ILE A 342 -14.21 -2.79 -17.39
N ALA A 343 -13.55 -3.49 -18.34
CA ALA A 343 -13.92 -4.86 -18.69
C ALA A 343 -13.76 -5.84 -17.51
N THR A 344 -12.72 -5.66 -16.69
CA THR A 344 -12.54 -6.43 -15.46
C THR A 344 -13.68 -6.20 -14.46
N LYS A 345 -14.16 -4.95 -14.32
CA LYS A 345 -15.33 -4.63 -13.48
C LYS A 345 -16.57 -5.42 -13.96
N GLN A 346 -16.86 -5.38 -15.25
CA GLN A 346 -18.00 -6.10 -15.84
C GLN A 346 -17.91 -7.62 -15.59
N LEU A 347 -16.71 -8.20 -15.78
CA LEU A 347 -16.49 -9.62 -15.50
C LEU A 347 -16.72 -9.93 -14.01
N ARG A 348 -16.25 -9.06 -13.10
CA ARG A 348 -16.45 -9.24 -11.67
C ARG A 348 -17.92 -9.16 -11.28
N GLU A 349 -18.68 -8.23 -11.87
CA GLU A 349 -20.12 -8.14 -11.66
C GLU A 349 -20.84 -9.42 -12.13
N GLN A 350 -20.45 -9.99 -13.26
CA GLN A 350 -21.00 -11.27 -13.74
C GLN A 350 -20.65 -12.43 -12.80
N THR A 351 -19.42 -12.51 -12.31
CA THR A 351 -18.99 -13.54 -11.35
C THR A 351 -19.79 -13.44 -10.06
N ILE A 352 -20.01 -12.23 -9.54
CA ILE A 352 -20.81 -12.01 -8.32
C ILE A 352 -22.26 -12.45 -8.54
N ARG A 353 -22.84 -12.17 -9.71
CA ARG A 353 -24.20 -12.60 -10.05
C ARG A 353 -24.31 -14.12 -10.05
N GLN A 354 -23.32 -14.82 -10.66
CA GLN A 354 -23.27 -16.26 -10.65
C GLN A 354 -23.15 -16.82 -9.23
N GLU A 355 -22.21 -16.29 -8.41
CA GLU A 355 -22.03 -16.73 -7.01
C GLU A 355 -23.29 -16.56 -6.17
N VAL A 356 -24.08 -15.51 -6.39
CA VAL A 356 -25.37 -15.32 -5.69
C VAL A 356 -26.38 -16.36 -6.12
N LEU A 357 -26.52 -16.63 -7.42
CA LEU A 357 -27.44 -17.66 -7.94
C LEU A 357 -27.04 -19.05 -7.42
N ASP A 358 -25.74 -19.41 -7.53
CA ASP A 358 -25.22 -20.70 -7.05
C ASP A 358 -25.37 -20.88 -5.52
N SER A 359 -25.58 -19.79 -4.77
CA SER A 359 -25.77 -19.83 -3.31
C SER A 359 -27.26 -19.89 -2.89
N VAL A 360 -28.18 -19.59 -3.81
CA VAL A 360 -29.64 -19.60 -3.56
C VAL A 360 -30.25 -20.94 -4.00
N ASP A 361 -29.70 -21.58 -5.05
CA ASP A 361 -30.09 -22.91 -5.52
C ASP A 361 -29.60 -24.03 -4.56
#